data_781923ebc602573d2894a8addcf0fdb1
#
_entry.id   781923ebc602573d2894a8addcf0fdb1
#
_cell.length_a   1.000
_cell.length_b   1.000
_cell.length_c   1.000
_cell.angle_alpha   90.00
_cell.angle_beta   90.00
_cell.angle_gamma   90.00
#
_symmetry.space_group_name_H-M   'P 1'
#
loop_
_entity.id
_entity.type
_entity.pdbx_description
1 polymer ?
#
loop_
_entity_poly.entity_id
_entity_poly.type
_entity_poly.pdbx_seq_one_letter_code
_entity_poly.pdbx_strand_id
1 'polypeptide(L)'
;MARLALDADVVIAFLDAADDQHERAVSALRPRLTAGEEIVLSASVYAEVMVRPIARRTDAKIDEFLDAINATVIAIDRPTARLAAELRGRHRSLRLPDALSLATAIAADADLLTLDTRLDRIQEHEKETP
;
A
#
# COMPACT_ATOMS: atom_id res chain seq x y z
N MET A 1 14.71 2.58 11.83
CA MET A 1 14.05 1.38 11.35
C MET A 1 13.23 1.71 10.12
N ALA A 2 13.32 0.89 9.08
CA ALA A 2 12.59 1.14 7.84
C ALA A 2 11.09 0.92 8.04
N ARG A 3 10.29 1.74 7.36
CA ARG A 3 8.83 1.59 7.26
C ARG A 3 8.45 1.20 5.85
N LEU A 4 7.50 0.30 5.76
CA LEU A 4 6.95 -0.16 4.50
C LEU A 4 5.46 0.10 4.46
N ALA A 5 5.00 0.86 3.48
CA ALA A 5 3.58 1.05 3.20
C ALA A 5 3.16 0.05 2.14
N LEU A 6 2.04 -0.65 2.36
CA LEU A 6 1.54 -1.65 1.43
C LEU A 6 0.45 -1.05 0.54
N ASP A 7 0.57 -1.25 -0.77
CA ASP A 7 -0.51 -0.98 -1.70
C ASP A 7 -1.49 -2.16 -1.73
N ALA A 8 -2.70 -1.92 -2.20
CA ALA A 8 -3.75 -2.94 -2.20
C ALA A 8 -3.38 -4.17 -3.04
N ASP A 9 -2.74 -3.97 -4.19
CA ASP A 9 -2.36 -5.07 -5.09
C ASP A 9 -1.42 -6.08 -4.41
N VAL A 10 -0.49 -5.60 -3.58
CA VAL A 10 0.43 -6.46 -2.86
C VAL A 10 -0.31 -7.32 -1.82
N VAL A 11 -1.20 -6.71 -1.04
CA VAL A 11 -1.96 -7.43 -0.01
C VAL A 11 -2.85 -8.49 -0.65
N ILE A 12 -3.59 -8.11 -1.69
CA ILE A 12 -4.50 -9.01 -2.40
C ILE A 12 -3.72 -10.19 -2.99
N ALA A 13 -2.65 -9.92 -3.73
CA ALA A 13 -1.87 -10.96 -4.39
C ALA A 13 -1.13 -11.86 -3.38
N PHE A 14 -0.64 -11.29 -2.29
CA PHE A 14 0.06 -12.05 -1.25
C PHE A 14 -0.87 -13.08 -0.59
N LEU A 15 -2.13 -12.72 -0.37
CA LEU A 15 -3.09 -13.57 0.33
C LEU A 15 -3.87 -14.51 -0.59
N ASP A 16 -3.74 -14.38 -1.91
CA ASP A 16 -4.46 -15.21 -2.87
C ASP A 16 -3.47 -15.98 -3.75
N ALA A 17 -3.30 -17.26 -3.43
CA ALA A 17 -2.38 -18.14 -4.17
C ALA A 17 -2.78 -18.34 -5.64
N ALA A 18 -4.03 -18.05 -6.00
CA ALA A 18 -4.52 -18.15 -7.37
C ALA A 18 -4.30 -16.84 -8.17
N ASP A 19 -3.87 -15.78 -7.52
CA ASP A 19 -3.59 -14.50 -8.19
C ASP A 19 -2.32 -14.64 -9.05
N ASP A 20 -2.37 -14.12 -10.29
CA ASP A 20 -1.23 -14.16 -11.21
C ASP A 20 0.03 -13.49 -10.64
N GLN A 21 -0.14 -12.52 -9.76
CA GLN A 21 0.95 -11.77 -9.14
C GLN A 21 1.38 -12.34 -7.79
N HIS A 22 0.82 -13.48 -7.37
CA HIS A 22 1.06 -14.04 -6.04
C HIS A 22 2.56 -14.23 -5.75
N GLU A 23 3.28 -14.91 -6.62
CA GLU A 23 4.71 -15.18 -6.41
C GLU A 23 5.52 -13.90 -6.34
N ARG A 24 5.18 -12.93 -7.16
CA ARG A 24 5.84 -11.63 -7.17
C ARG A 24 5.60 -10.88 -5.87
N ALA A 25 4.37 -10.90 -5.36
CA ALA A 25 4.02 -10.29 -4.09
C ALA A 25 4.75 -10.97 -2.93
N VAL A 26 4.81 -12.30 -2.92
CA VAL A 26 5.53 -13.07 -1.89
C VAL A 26 7.01 -12.74 -1.91
N SER A 27 7.63 -12.71 -3.09
CA SER A 27 9.06 -12.40 -3.23
C SER A 27 9.40 -10.99 -2.77
N ALA A 28 8.49 -10.04 -2.97
CA ALA A 28 8.70 -8.64 -2.58
C ALA A 28 8.43 -8.40 -1.09
N LEU A 29 7.37 -8.98 -0.54
CA LEU A 29 6.92 -8.67 0.82
C LEU A 29 7.59 -9.53 1.89
N ARG A 30 7.72 -10.84 1.65
CA ARG A 30 8.22 -11.77 2.68
C ARG A 30 9.59 -11.37 3.27
N PRO A 31 10.60 -10.98 2.47
CA PRO A 31 11.87 -10.55 3.04
C PRO A 31 11.75 -9.33 3.95
N ARG A 32 10.83 -8.41 3.64
CA ARG A 32 10.61 -7.20 4.43
C ARG A 32 9.94 -7.56 5.76
N LEU A 33 8.99 -8.49 5.75
CA LEU A 33 8.36 -9.01 6.97
C LEU A 33 9.40 -9.73 7.85
N THR A 34 10.24 -10.55 7.24
CA THR A 34 11.30 -11.28 7.95
C THR A 34 12.32 -10.32 8.58
N ALA A 35 12.60 -9.21 7.91
CA ALA A 35 13.51 -8.18 8.42
C ALA A 35 12.90 -7.36 9.58
N GLY A 36 11.63 -7.56 9.91
CA GLY A 36 10.97 -6.87 11.01
C GLY A 36 10.65 -5.41 10.73
N GLU A 37 10.51 -5.03 9.47
CA GLU A 37 10.16 -3.66 9.11
C GLU A 37 8.78 -3.29 9.63
N GLU A 38 8.61 -2.04 10.01
CA GLU A 38 7.31 -1.51 10.42
C GLU A 38 6.37 -1.43 9.21
N ILE A 39 5.20 -2.04 9.33
CA ILE A 39 4.24 -2.12 8.23
C ILE A 39 3.09 -1.14 8.46
N VAL A 40 2.81 -0.33 7.46
CA VAL A 40 1.69 0.60 7.47
C VAL A 40 0.89 0.46 6.17
N LEU A 41 -0.36 0.89 6.19
CA LEU A 41 -1.17 1.02 4.98
C LEU A 41 -2.21 2.10 5.20
N SER A 42 -2.60 2.78 4.11
CA SER A 42 -3.61 3.82 4.22
C SER A 42 -5.00 3.23 4.46
N ALA A 43 -5.88 4.03 5.07
CA ALA A 43 -7.29 3.65 5.23
C ALA A 43 -7.96 3.35 3.88
N SER A 44 -7.55 4.01 2.79
CA SER A 44 -8.07 3.74 1.46
C SER A 44 -7.64 2.37 0.93
N VAL A 45 -6.40 1.96 1.19
CA VAL A 45 -5.92 0.61 0.85
C VAL A 45 -6.70 -0.43 1.64
N TYR A 46 -6.87 -0.21 2.95
CA TYR A 46 -7.66 -1.11 3.77
C TYR A 46 -9.07 -1.30 3.19
N ALA A 47 -9.73 -0.19 2.82
CA ALA A 47 -11.05 -0.26 2.21
C ALA A 47 -11.05 -1.09 0.91
N GLU A 48 -10.05 -0.87 0.04
CA GLU A 48 -9.94 -1.61 -1.21
C GLU A 48 -9.78 -3.12 -0.99
N VAL A 49 -8.90 -3.52 -0.07
CA VAL A 49 -8.64 -4.95 0.17
C VAL A 49 -9.80 -5.65 0.85
N MET A 50 -10.70 -4.91 1.51
CA MET A 50 -11.86 -5.46 2.21
C MET A 50 -13.11 -5.63 1.33
N VAL A 51 -13.15 -5.01 0.14
CA VAL A 51 -14.36 -5.03 -0.71
C VAL A 51 -14.82 -6.46 -1.02
N ARG A 52 -13.95 -7.29 -1.60
CA ARG A 52 -14.30 -8.68 -1.93
C ARG A 52 -14.40 -9.59 -0.71
N PRO A 53 -13.45 -9.53 0.23
CA PRO A 53 -13.56 -10.37 1.42
C PRO A 53 -14.84 -10.14 2.23
N ILE A 54 -15.30 -8.90 2.41
CA ILE A 54 -16.56 -8.63 3.09
C ILE A 54 -17.72 -9.27 2.35
N ALA A 55 -17.79 -9.12 1.02
CA ALA A 55 -18.84 -9.71 0.19
C ALA A 55 -18.85 -11.25 0.27
N ARG A 56 -17.66 -11.86 0.42
CA ARG A 56 -17.49 -13.32 0.52
C ARG A 56 -17.48 -13.84 1.94
N ARG A 57 -17.59 -12.96 2.93
CA ARG A 57 -17.52 -13.28 4.37
C ARG A 57 -16.19 -13.92 4.77
N THR A 58 -15.10 -13.44 4.17
CA THR A 58 -13.73 -13.88 4.47
C THR A 58 -12.87 -12.74 5.02
N ASP A 59 -13.50 -11.63 5.39
CA ASP A 59 -12.81 -10.42 5.86
C ASP A 59 -12.00 -10.65 7.13
N ALA A 60 -12.43 -11.57 8.01
CA ALA A 60 -11.66 -11.90 9.22
C ALA A 60 -10.23 -12.35 8.90
N LYS A 61 -10.02 -13.03 7.77
CA LYS A 61 -8.68 -13.48 7.35
C LYS A 61 -7.76 -12.32 7.02
N ILE A 62 -8.32 -11.24 6.46
CA ILE A 62 -7.54 -10.03 6.16
C ILE A 62 -7.09 -9.37 7.46
N ASP A 63 -8.02 -9.18 8.39
CA ASP A 63 -7.69 -8.57 9.68
C ASP A 63 -6.71 -9.42 10.48
N GLU A 64 -6.87 -10.75 10.48
CA GLU A 64 -5.93 -11.66 11.13
C GLU A 64 -4.52 -11.52 10.55
N PHE A 65 -4.41 -11.42 9.22
CA PHE A 65 -3.12 -11.22 8.57
C PHE A 65 -2.48 -9.88 8.98
N LEU A 66 -3.25 -8.79 8.90
CA LEU A 66 -2.75 -7.47 9.26
C LEU A 66 -2.33 -7.41 10.72
N ASP A 67 -3.09 -8.03 11.61
CA ASP A 67 -2.74 -8.11 13.03
C ASP A 67 -1.48 -8.94 13.24
N ALA A 68 -1.34 -10.06 12.52
CA ALA A 68 -0.17 -10.94 12.65
C ALA A 68 1.14 -10.25 12.25
N ILE A 69 1.09 -9.34 11.28
CA ILE A 69 2.27 -8.57 10.85
C ILE A 69 2.39 -7.22 11.56
N ASN A 70 1.55 -6.97 12.55
CA ASN A 70 1.49 -5.71 13.30
C ASN A 70 1.32 -4.49 12.39
N ALA A 71 0.53 -4.63 11.33
CA ALA A 71 0.27 -3.54 10.40
C ALA A 71 -0.58 -2.45 11.06
N THR A 72 -0.23 -1.20 10.81
CA THR A 72 -1.01 -0.05 11.27
C THR A 72 -1.77 0.55 10.08
N VAL A 73 -3.08 0.68 10.22
CA VAL A 73 -3.90 1.38 9.24
C VAL A 73 -3.87 2.86 9.60
N ILE A 74 -3.40 3.68 8.65
CA ILE A 74 -3.23 5.12 8.85
C ILE A 74 -4.43 5.87 8.27
N ALA A 75 -5.08 6.67 9.10
CA ALA A 75 -6.18 7.54 8.67
C ALA A 75 -5.66 8.58 7.68
N ILE A 76 -6.50 8.93 6.71
CA ILE A 76 -6.17 9.99 5.74
C ILE A 76 -6.65 11.31 6.30
N ASP A 77 -5.72 12.11 6.78
CA ASP A 77 -6.00 13.45 7.31
C ASP A 77 -5.97 14.50 6.19
N ARG A 78 -6.28 15.73 6.56
CA ARG A 78 -6.31 16.83 5.57
C ARG A 78 -4.96 17.05 4.88
N PRO A 79 -3.82 17.12 5.59
CA PRO A 79 -2.53 17.30 4.92
C PRO A 79 -2.20 16.16 3.95
N THR A 80 -2.49 14.91 4.31
CA THR A 80 -2.24 13.76 3.45
C THR A 80 -3.15 13.80 2.21
N ALA A 81 -4.42 14.13 2.38
CA ALA A 81 -5.35 14.28 1.26
C ALA A 81 -4.91 15.41 0.32
N ARG A 82 -4.43 16.52 0.87
CA ARG A 82 -3.89 17.63 0.09
C ARG A 82 -2.67 17.21 -0.72
N LEU A 83 -1.76 16.45 -0.12
CA LEU A 83 -0.59 15.92 -0.82
C LEU A 83 -1.00 15.01 -1.97
N ALA A 84 -2.01 14.16 -1.77
CA ALA A 84 -2.53 13.31 -2.85
C ALA A 84 -3.05 14.15 -4.03
N ALA A 85 -3.74 15.25 -3.75
CA ALA A 85 -4.21 16.16 -4.79
C ALA A 85 -3.04 16.81 -5.53
N GLU A 86 -2.00 17.23 -4.82
CA GLU A 86 -0.79 17.80 -5.42
C GLU A 86 -0.06 16.78 -6.30
N LEU A 87 0.06 15.53 -5.85
CA LEU A 87 0.65 14.44 -6.63
C LEU A 87 -0.10 14.22 -7.95
N ARG A 88 -1.44 14.22 -7.90
CA ARG A 88 -2.25 14.12 -9.11
C ARG A 88 -2.04 15.30 -10.06
N GLY A 89 -1.82 16.48 -9.52
CA GLY A 89 -1.52 17.66 -10.33
C GLY A 89 -0.20 17.55 -11.08
N ARG A 90 0.80 16.90 -10.46
CA ARG A 90 2.12 16.70 -11.07
C ARG A 90 2.19 15.48 -11.99
N HIS A 91 1.37 14.46 -11.74
CA HIS A 91 1.41 13.18 -12.46
C HIS A 91 0.01 12.84 -12.99
N ARG A 92 -0.28 13.24 -14.23
CA ARG A 92 -1.63 13.11 -14.80
C ARG A 92 -2.15 11.68 -14.91
N SER A 93 -1.24 10.71 -15.06
CA SER A 93 -1.61 9.30 -15.15
C SER A 93 -1.97 8.69 -13.80
N LEU A 94 -1.71 9.39 -12.71
CA LEU A 94 -1.93 8.91 -11.35
C LEU A 94 -3.41 9.01 -11.00
N ARG A 95 -4.02 7.88 -10.64
CA ARG A 95 -5.41 7.86 -10.18
C ARG A 95 -5.47 8.22 -8.69
N LEU A 96 -6.63 8.67 -8.24
CA LEU A 96 -6.79 9.13 -6.85
C LEU A 96 -6.46 8.04 -5.81
N PRO A 97 -6.90 6.78 -5.95
CA PRO A 97 -6.51 5.74 -4.99
C PRO A 97 -5.00 5.56 -4.88
N ASP A 98 -4.29 5.58 -6.01
CA ASP A 98 -2.83 5.46 -6.04
C ASP A 98 -2.17 6.69 -5.40
N ALA A 99 -2.71 7.87 -5.66
CA ALA A 99 -2.23 9.11 -5.07
C ALA A 99 -2.37 9.10 -3.54
N LEU A 100 -3.48 8.56 -3.03
CA LEU A 100 -3.70 8.42 -1.59
C LEU A 100 -2.73 7.45 -0.96
N SER A 101 -2.45 6.32 -1.63
CA SER A 101 -1.47 5.35 -1.16
C SER A 101 -0.07 5.96 -1.09
N LEU A 102 0.33 6.64 -2.14
CA LEU A 102 1.66 7.27 -2.21
C LEU A 102 1.78 8.43 -1.20
N ALA A 103 0.76 9.26 -1.08
CA ALA A 103 0.74 10.37 -0.12
C ALA A 103 0.87 9.86 1.33
N THR A 104 0.19 8.76 1.65
CA THR A 104 0.27 8.13 2.97
C THR A 104 1.69 7.63 3.24
N ALA A 105 2.32 6.98 2.26
CA ALA A 105 3.70 6.51 2.37
C ALA A 105 4.65 7.69 2.62
N ILE A 106 4.53 8.75 1.84
CA ILE A 106 5.37 9.96 2.01
C ILE A 106 5.17 10.57 3.39
N ALA A 107 3.92 10.75 3.82
CA ALA A 107 3.62 11.34 5.12
C ALA A 107 4.12 10.49 6.29
N ALA A 108 4.17 9.17 6.12
CA ALA A 108 4.67 8.24 7.14
C ALA A 108 6.18 7.99 7.05
N ASP A 109 6.87 8.64 6.12
CA ASP A 109 8.28 8.39 5.82
C ASP A 109 8.52 6.90 5.55
N ALA A 110 7.71 6.31 4.69
CA ALA A 110 7.74 4.90 4.33
C ALA A 110 7.98 4.72 2.84
N ASP A 111 8.58 3.60 2.47
CA ASP A 111 8.59 3.15 1.08
C ASP A 111 7.24 2.54 0.76
N LEU A 112 6.66 2.86 -0.40
CA LEU A 112 5.45 2.21 -0.87
C LEU A 112 5.82 0.95 -1.65
N LEU A 113 5.35 -0.20 -1.19
CA LEU A 113 5.48 -1.46 -1.92
C LEU A 113 4.23 -1.65 -2.79
N THR A 114 4.43 -1.65 -4.08
CA THR A 114 3.37 -1.82 -5.08
C THR A 114 3.85 -2.75 -6.19
N LEU A 115 2.92 -3.44 -6.84
CA LEU A 115 3.20 -4.25 -8.02
C LEU A 115 3.02 -3.45 -9.31
N ASP A 116 2.52 -2.22 -9.21
CA ASP A 116 2.33 -1.30 -10.35
C ASP A 116 3.64 -0.57 -10.65
N THR A 117 4.30 -0.95 -11.74
CA THR A 117 5.59 -0.37 -12.11
C THR A 117 5.50 1.12 -12.43
N ARG A 118 4.35 1.59 -12.94
CA ARG A 118 4.14 3.01 -13.20
C ARG A 118 4.09 3.81 -11.90
N LEU A 119 3.37 3.32 -10.90
CA LEU A 119 3.30 3.96 -9.58
C LEU A 119 4.69 3.96 -8.91
N ASP A 120 5.42 2.88 -9.05
CA ASP A 120 6.76 2.79 -8.49
C ASP A 120 7.72 3.82 -9.11
N ARG A 121 7.63 4.04 -10.42
CA ARG A 121 8.41 5.10 -11.09
C ARG A 121 8.05 6.50 -10.60
N ILE A 122 6.77 6.74 -10.37
CA ILE A 122 6.31 8.03 -9.82
C ILE A 122 6.89 8.22 -8.41
N GLN A 123 6.85 7.18 -7.59
CA GLN A 123 7.44 7.21 -6.25
C GLN A 123 8.94 7.57 -6.31
N GLU A 124 9.69 6.92 -7.19
CA GLU A 124 11.12 7.19 -7.34
C GLU A 124 11.36 8.63 -7.80
N HIS A 125 10.55 9.13 -8.71
CA HIS A 125 10.64 10.52 -9.17
C HIS A 125 10.40 11.50 -8.01
N GLU A 126 9.42 11.26 -7.16
CA GLU A 126 9.12 12.12 -6.00
C GLU A 126 10.27 12.10 -4.98
N LYS A 127 10.96 10.98 -4.82
CA LYS A 127 12.14 10.90 -3.94
C LYS A 127 13.33 11.71 -4.45
N GLU A 128 13.48 11.81 -5.75
CA GLU A 128 14.57 12.55 -6.40
C GLU A 128 14.35 14.06 -6.40
N THR A 129 13.10 14.49 -6.25
CA THR A 129 12.72 15.91 -6.29
C THR A 129 12.74 16.47 -4.88
N PRO A 130 13.58 17.50 -4.59
CA PRO A 130 13.63 18.12 -3.28
C PRO A 130 12.35 18.83 -2.88
#